data_e238cb44ee3bdfbfea740d28deb16598
#
_entry.id   e238cb44ee3bdfbfea740d28deb16598
#
_cell.length_a   1.000
_cell.length_b   1.000
_cell.length_c   1.000
_cell.angle_alpha   90.00
_cell.angle_beta   90.00
_cell.angle_gamma   90.00
#
_symmetry.space_group_name_H-M   'P 1'
#
loop_
_entity.id
_entity.type
_entity.pdbx_description
1 polymer ?
#
loop_
_entity_poly.entity_id
_entity_poly.type
_entity_poly.pdbx_seq_one_letter_code
_entity_poly.pdbx_strand_id
1 'polypeptide(L)'
;MFNRYVSKADLTIYSKFILDNQYPDRYRMKTDHDQHLYKTPDCYSKWASILMMFNEIKKDGIKVVDLGVGEGPVPHIICDQGYDVTGVDNMRIDHPFKTSLVQMILRDAIQFLTDIDDESVDVFTDSCSVTHFDFGGGRNPGWKNVLSGVYRKLKPGGYFLIASDCHALPERKTNGEFLLGEEIAATAKECGFTLTTE
;
A
#
# COMPACT_ATOMS: atom_id res chain seq x y z
N MET A 1 -18.92 -4.98 12.78
CA MET A 1 -17.99 -5.81 11.97
C MET A 1 -18.71 -6.16 10.69
N PHE A 2 -18.38 -5.49 9.58
CA PHE A 2 -19.00 -5.78 8.29
C PHE A 2 -18.18 -6.87 7.62
N ASN A 3 -18.68 -8.10 7.65
CA ASN A 3 -18.18 -9.16 6.78
C ASN A 3 -18.59 -8.82 5.34
N ARG A 4 -17.81 -8.07 4.63
CA ARG A 4 -17.94 -7.94 3.19
C ARG A 4 -17.27 -9.16 2.56
N TYR A 5 -18.08 -10.03 2.02
CA TYR A 5 -17.57 -11.11 1.16
C TYR A 5 -16.97 -10.50 -0.11
N VAL A 6 -15.86 -11.07 -0.57
CA VAL A 6 -15.28 -10.75 -1.87
C VAL A 6 -16.36 -10.87 -2.92
N SER A 7 -16.74 -9.79 -3.59
CA SER A 7 -17.65 -9.91 -4.70
C SER A 7 -16.95 -10.61 -5.85
N LYS A 8 -17.70 -11.41 -6.61
CA LYS A 8 -17.17 -12.07 -7.82
C LYS A 8 -16.62 -11.05 -8.83
N ALA A 9 -17.17 -9.83 -8.83
CA ALA A 9 -16.72 -8.73 -9.69
C ALA A 9 -15.30 -8.24 -9.32
N ASP A 10 -15.03 -8.06 -8.02
CA ASP A 10 -13.71 -7.56 -7.56
C ASP A 10 -12.60 -8.57 -7.82
N LEU A 11 -12.87 -9.85 -7.58
CA LEU A 11 -11.96 -10.93 -7.95
C LEU A 11 -11.70 -10.97 -9.46
N THR A 12 -12.72 -10.69 -10.26
CA THR A 12 -12.60 -10.68 -11.72
C THR A 12 -11.69 -9.55 -12.18
N ILE A 13 -11.82 -8.35 -11.60
CA ILE A 13 -10.97 -7.19 -11.92
C ILE A 13 -9.51 -7.49 -11.57
N TYR A 14 -9.24 -7.97 -10.35
CA TYR A 14 -7.88 -8.31 -9.95
C TYR A 14 -7.28 -9.42 -10.80
N SER A 15 -8.01 -10.53 -10.98
CA SER A 15 -7.54 -11.66 -11.78
C SER A 15 -7.30 -11.26 -13.24
N LYS A 16 -8.18 -10.42 -13.81
CA LYS A 16 -8.00 -9.88 -15.14
C LYS A 16 -6.73 -9.03 -15.23
N PHE A 17 -6.51 -8.14 -14.27
CA PHE A 17 -5.32 -7.31 -14.23
C PHE A 17 -4.04 -8.15 -14.17
N ILE A 18 -4.00 -9.18 -13.31
CA ILE A 18 -2.86 -10.11 -13.17
C ILE A 18 -2.62 -10.88 -14.47
N LEU A 19 -3.70 -11.32 -15.15
CA LEU A 19 -3.62 -12.01 -16.42
C LEU A 19 -3.15 -11.10 -17.55
N ASP A 20 -3.76 -9.94 -17.70
CA ASP A 20 -3.46 -8.99 -18.78
C ASP A 20 -2.00 -8.52 -18.72
N ASN A 21 -1.40 -8.46 -17.51
CA ASN A 21 -0.01 -8.10 -17.30
C ASN A 21 0.95 -9.31 -17.24
N GLN A 22 0.46 -10.50 -17.51
CA GLN A 22 1.25 -11.74 -17.56
C GLN A 22 1.97 -12.07 -16.23
N TYR A 23 1.42 -11.63 -15.10
CA TYR A 23 1.98 -11.98 -13.80
C TYR A 23 1.87 -13.49 -13.52
N PRO A 24 2.84 -14.07 -12.78
CA PRO A 24 2.82 -15.48 -12.43
C PRO A 24 1.54 -15.95 -11.75
N ASP A 25 1.15 -17.19 -12.01
CA ASP A 25 -0.07 -17.82 -11.47
C ASP A 25 -0.13 -17.82 -9.94
N ARG A 26 1.01 -17.75 -9.25
CA ARG A 26 1.08 -17.67 -7.79
C ARG A 26 0.38 -16.44 -7.21
N TYR A 27 0.22 -15.38 -8.00
CA TYR A 27 -0.50 -14.16 -7.61
C TYR A 27 -2.00 -14.23 -7.92
N ARG A 28 -2.45 -15.28 -8.60
CA ARG A 28 -3.88 -15.52 -8.81
C ARG A 28 -4.50 -16.04 -7.54
N MET A 29 -5.45 -15.31 -7.00
CA MET A 29 -6.19 -15.74 -5.84
C MET A 29 -7.17 -16.87 -6.24
N LYS A 30 -7.06 -18.02 -5.58
CA LYS A 30 -8.00 -19.11 -5.75
C LYS A 30 -9.27 -18.81 -4.97
N THR A 31 -10.41 -18.92 -5.64
CA THR A 31 -11.72 -18.43 -5.18
C THR A 31 -12.31 -19.17 -3.98
N ASP A 32 -11.88 -20.39 -3.64
CA ASP A 32 -12.69 -21.25 -2.77
C ASP A 32 -12.11 -21.62 -1.40
N HIS A 33 -10.83 -21.39 -1.11
CA HIS A 33 -10.25 -21.91 0.14
C HIS A 33 -9.37 -20.95 0.95
N ASP A 34 -9.05 -19.79 0.43
CA ASP A 34 -8.19 -18.85 1.16
C ASP A 34 -9.02 -17.79 1.89
N GLN A 35 -9.85 -18.24 2.82
CA GLN A 35 -10.58 -17.36 3.75
C GLN A 35 -9.63 -16.89 4.87
N HIS A 36 -8.49 -16.30 4.53
CA HIS A 36 -7.79 -15.51 5.52
C HIS A 36 -8.53 -14.20 5.76
N LEU A 37 -8.63 -13.82 7.02
CA LEU A 37 -9.42 -12.69 7.54
C LEU A 37 -9.14 -11.34 6.86
N TYR A 38 -8.06 -11.23 6.09
CA TYR A 38 -7.60 -10.01 5.44
C TYR A 38 -7.87 -9.95 3.93
N LYS A 39 -8.39 -11.02 3.33
CA LYS A 39 -8.66 -11.07 1.89
C LYS A 39 -10.08 -10.62 1.59
N THR A 40 -10.32 -9.32 1.73
CA THR A 40 -11.58 -8.71 1.32
C THR A 40 -11.50 -8.22 -0.12
N PRO A 41 -12.63 -8.03 -0.82
CA PRO A 41 -12.67 -7.40 -2.15
C PRO A 41 -11.92 -6.10 -2.22
N ASP A 42 -12.00 -5.33 -1.14
CA ASP A 42 -11.37 -4.04 -1.01
C ASP A 42 -9.84 -4.16 -1.06
N CYS A 43 -9.25 -5.27 -0.55
CA CYS A 43 -7.82 -5.53 -0.66
C CYS A 43 -7.40 -5.75 -2.12
N TYR A 44 -8.15 -6.54 -2.87
CA TYR A 44 -7.79 -6.82 -4.27
C TYR A 44 -7.86 -5.59 -5.16
N SER A 45 -8.88 -4.76 -4.97
CA SER A 45 -9.00 -3.51 -5.72
C SER A 45 -7.87 -2.54 -5.39
N LYS A 46 -7.44 -2.47 -4.12
CA LYS A 46 -6.31 -1.66 -3.70
C LYS A 46 -4.99 -2.15 -4.31
N TRP A 47 -4.73 -3.45 -4.25
CA TRP A 47 -3.54 -4.03 -4.87
C TRP A 47 -3.49 -3.79 -6.38
N ALA A 48 -4.60 -4.01 -7.07
CA ALA A 48 -4.69 -3.72 -8.50
C ALA A 48 -4.43 -2.23 -8.79
N SER A 49 -5.02 -1.33 -8.01
CA SER A 49 -4.84 0.12 -8.18
C SER A 49 -3.37 0.54 -8.02
N ILE A 50 -2.68 0.05 -6.97
CA ILE A 50 -1.25 0.33 -6.77
C ILE A 50 -0.43 -0.18 -7.96
N LEU A 51 -0.67 -1.41 -8.40
CA LEU A 51 0.08 -2.01 -9.51
C LEU A 51 -0.20 -1.32 -10.85
N MET A 52 -1.43 -0.86 -11.08
CA MET A 52 -1.78 -0.06 -12.26
C MET A 52 -1.01 1.27 -12.25
N MET A 53 -1.09 2.03 -11.16
CA MET A 53 -0.33 3.28 -11.00
C MET A 53 1.18 3.05 -11.15
N PHE A 54 1.71 1.99 -10.55
CA PHE A 54 3.12 1.64 -10.68
C PHE A 54 3.52 1.38 -12.13
N ASN A 55 2.70 0.67 -12.89
CA ASN A 55 2.96 0.38 -14.31
C ASN A 55 3.06 1.65 -15.18
N GLU A 56 2.39 2.72 -14.80
CA GLU A 56 2.44 4.01 -15.54
C GLU A 56 3.73 4.78 -15.27
N ILE A 57 4.31 4.64 -14.08
CA ILE A 57 5.46 5.45 -13.64
C ILE A 57 6.78 4.68 -13.62
N LYS A 58 6.74 3.34 -13.76
CA LYS A 58 7.92 2.48 -13.66
C LYS A 58 8.95 2.80 -14.73
N LYS A 59 10.21 2.83 -14.32
CA LYS A 59 11.39 2.97 -15.18
C LYS A 59 12.53 2.16 -14.58
N ASP A 60 13.53 1.84 -15.37
CA ASP A 60 14.66 1.02 -14.92
C ASP A 60 15.39 1.65 -13.73
N GLY A 61 15.83 0.80 -12.81
CA GLY A 61 16.71 1.18 -11.71
C GLY A 61 16.04 1.97 -10.58
N ILE A 62 14.70 2.04 -10.52
CA ILE A 62 14.03 2.68 -9.40
C ILE A 62 14.07 1.80 -8.15
N LYS A 63 14.19 2.45 -6.99
CA LYS A 63 14.08 1.86 -5.67
C LYS A 63 12.66 2.05 -5.14
N VAL A 64 12.02 0.95 -4.76
CA VAL A 64 10.66 0.93 -4.25
C VAL A 64 10.65 0.54 -2.77
N VAL A 65 9.85 1.23 -1.98
CA VAL A 65 9.60 0.87 -0.58
C VAL A 65 8.09 0.71 -0.37
N ASP A 66 7.68 -0.47 0.10
CA ASP A 66 6.29 -0.75 0.46
C ASP A 66 6.11 -0.65 1.98
N LEU A 67 5.22 0.24 2.42
CA LEU A 67 4.96 0.50 3.83
C LEU A 67 3.71 -0.26 4.31
N GLY A 68 3.86 -1.03 5.38
CA GLY A 68 2.80 -1.86 5.91
C GLY A 68 2.42 -2.98 4.95
N VAL A 69 3.42 -3.79 4.60
CA VAL A 69 3.28 -4.86 3.58
C VAL A 69 2.10 -5.78 3.83
N GLY A 70 1.83 -6.11 5.11
CA GLY A 70 0.79 -7.06 5.44
C GLY A 70 0.97 -8.38 4.69
N GLU A 71 -0.12 -9.03 4.33
CA GLU A 71 -0.14 -10.25 3.51
C GLU A 71 -0.27 -9.95 2.00
N GLY A 72 -0.10 -8.69 1.59
CA GLY A 72 -0.34 -8.26 0.21
C GLY A 72 0.73 -8.72 -0.78
N PRO A 73 0.36 -8.95 -2.04
CA PRO A 73 1.30 -9.38 -3.08
C PRO A 73 2.08 -8.22 -3.73
N VAL A 74 1.73 -6.98 -3.47
CA VAL A 74 2.24 -5.80 -4.18
C VAL A 74 3.77 -5.75 -4.25
N PRO A 75 4.52 -5.79 -3.12
CA PRO A 75 5.98 -5.73 -3.18
C PRO A 75 6.58 -6.92 -3.91
N HIS A 76 5.96 -8.09 -3.77
CA HIS A 76 6.43 -9.31 -4.44
C HIS A 76 6.25 -9.24 -5.96
N ILE A 77 5.10 -8.72 -6.43
CA ILE A 77 4.83 -8.55 -7.86
C ILE A 77 5.78 -7.52 -8.47
N ILE A 78 6.04 -6.41 -7.79
CA ILE A 78 6.97 -5.38 -8.26
C ILE A 78 8.40 -5.96 -8.31
N CYS A 79 8.80 -6.70 -7.28
CA CYS A 79 10.11 -7.35 -7.24
C CYS A 79 10.30 -8.39 -8.36
N ASP A 80 9.27 -9.16 -8.68
CA ASP A 80 9.30 -10.14 -9.79
C ASP A 80 9.46 -9.48 -11.16
N GLN A 81 9.14 -8.19 -11.28
CA GLN A 81 9.41 -7.41 -12.48
C GLN A 81 10.85 -6.92 -12.56
N GLY A 82 11.70 -7.26 -11.59
CA GLY A 82 13.13 -6.93 -11.58
C GLY A 82 13.47 -5.62 -10.87
N TYR A 83 12.55 -5.06 -10.07
CA TYR A 83 12.81 -3.84 -9.29
C TYR A 83 13.41 -4.14 -7.92
N ASP A 84 14.21 -3.19 -7.41
CA ASP A 84 14.72 -3.22 -6.04
C ASP A 84 13.60 -2.82 -5.07
N VAL A 85 13.13 -3.79 -4.27
CA VAL A 85 11.98 -3.61 -3.39
C VAL A 85 12.33 -3.91 -1.95
N THR A 86 12.08 -2.93 -1.09
CA THR A 86 12.10 -3.07 0.37
C THR A 86 10.67 -3.07 0.90
N GLY A 87 10.27 -4.11 1.62
CA GLY A 87 9.00 -4.17 2.35
C GLY A 87 9.22 -3.86 3.83
N VAL A 88 8.40 -2.99 4.39
CA VAL A 88 8.47 -2.58 5.80
C VAL A 88 7.17 -2.94 6.50
N ASP A 89 7.27 -3.65 7.62
CA ASP A 89 6.11 -3.97 8.48
C ASP A 89 6.54 -4.06 9.94
N ASN A 90 5.66 -3.70 10.87
CA ASN A 90 5.92 -3.85 12.30
C ASN A 90 5.61 -5.25 12.83
N MET A 91 5.02 -6.10 12.00
CA MET A 91 4.69 -7.49 12.34
C MET A 91 5.46 -8.45 11.43
N ARG A 92 5.86 -9.59 11.99
CA ARG A 92 6.41 -10.68 11.21
C ARG A 92 5.28 -11.43 10.52
N ILE A 93 5.25 -11.33 9.18
CA ILE A 93 4.22 -11.96 8.37
C ILE A 93 4.81 -13.13 7.60
N ASP A 94 4.10 -14.25 7.59
CA ASP A 94 4.45 -15.38 6.75
C ASP A 94 3.71 -15.25 5.42
N HIS A 95 4.39 -14.61 4.46
CA HIS A 95 3.80 -14.28 3.17
C HIS A 95 3.46 -15.53 2.34
N PRO A 96 2.21 -15.63 1.85
CA PRO A 96 1.83 -16.71 0.95
C PRO A 96 2.50 -16.60 -0.44
N PHE A 97 2.96 -15.39 -0.81
CA PHE A 97 3.56 -15.08 -2.11
C PHE A 97 5.08 -15.02 -2.07
N LYS A 98 5.72 -15.87 -1.29
CA LYS A 98 7.17 -15.80 -1.07
C LYS A 98 7.96 -15.61 -2.37
N THR A 99 8.59 -14.45 -2.49
CA THR A 99 9.78 -14.28 -3.30
C THR A 99 10.95 -13.99 -2.36
N SER A 100 12.06 -14.64 -2.61
CA SER A 100 13.28 -14.46 -1.80
C SER A 100 13.97 -13.11 -2.07
N LEU A 101 13.46 -12.32 -2.99
CA LEU A 101 14.12 -11.12 -3.50
C LEU A 101 13.65 -9.83 -2.81
N VAL A 102 12.44 -9.80 -2.22
CA VAL A 102 12.00 -8.64 -1.45
C VAL A 102 12.77 -8.57 -0.13
N GLN A 103 13.44 -7.46 0.11
CA GLN A 103 14.10 -7.20 1.37
C GLN A 103 13.05 -6.81 2.43
N MET A 104 12.68 -7.74 3.30
CA MET A 104 11.73 -7.47 4.39
C MET A 104 12.44 -6.88 5.60
N ILE A 105 11.95 -5.73 6.08
CA ILE A 105 12.42 -5.04 7.27
C ILE A 105 11.30 -5.06 8.32
N LEU A 106 11.56 -5.74 9.45
CA LEU A 106 10.65 -5.75 10.60
C LEU A 106 10.87 -4.48 11.42
N ARG A 107 10.06 -3.46 11.17
CA ARG A 107 10.18 -2.16 11.82
C ARG A 107 8.88 -1.36 11.71
N ASP A 108 8.64 -0.50 12.68
CA ASP A 108 7.61 0.52 12.58
C ASP A 108 7.93 1.49 11.43
N ALA A 109 6.90 1.89 10.65
CA ALA A 109 7.07 2.71 9.46
C ALA A 109 7.67 4.10 9.78
N ILE A 110 7.26 4.72 10.89
CA ILE A 110 7.78 6.04 11.30
C ILE A 110 9.26 5.92 11.68
N GLN A 111 9.62 4.87 12.43
CA GLN A 111 11.01 4.62 12.78
C GLN A 111 11.85 4.34 11.54
N PHE A 112 11.35 3.51 10.61
CA PHE A 112 12.03 3.24 9.36
C PHE A 112 12.28 4.52 8.56
N LEU A 113 11.27 5.39 8.43
CA LEU A 113 11.41 6.68 7.76
C LEU A 113 12.39 7.64 8.47
N THR A 114 12.66 7.42 9.75
CA THR A 114 13.68 8.21 10.48
C THR A 114 15.09 7.74 10.15
N ASP A 115 15.26 6.45 9.88
CA ASP A 115 16.57 5.82 9.73
C ASP A 115 17.16 5.91 8.32
N ILE A 116 16.33 6.05 7.28
CA ILE A 116 16.80 6.14 5.90
C ILE A 116 17.18 7.59 5.54
N ASP A 117 18.04 7.75 4.55
CA ASP A 117 18.46 9.07 4.06
C ASP A 117 17.30 9.82 3.39
N ASP A 118 17.34 11.15 3.46
CA ASP A 118 16.44 12.00 2.67
C ASP A 118 16.71 11.83 1.18
N GLU A 119 15.69 11.98 0.35
CA GLU A 119 15.77 11.88 -1.11
C GLU A 119 16.41 10.55 -1.61
N SER A 120 16.15 9.44 -0.91
CA SER A 120 16.78 8.14 -1.17
C SER A 120 15.90 7.13 -1.90
N VAL A 121 14.59 7.38 -2.00
CA VAL A 121 13.59 6.45 -2.53
C VAL A 121 12.91 7.06 -3.75
N ASP A 122 12.72 6.27 -4.81
CA ASP A 122 12.03 6.73 -6.02
C ASP A 122 10.51 6.58 -5.91
N VAL A 123 10.04 5.49 -5.31
CA VAL A 123 8.62 5.19 -5.16
C VAL A 123 8.32 4.59 -3.79
N PHE A 124 7.38 5.15 -3.08
CA PHE A 124 6.72 4.48 -1.98
C PHE A 124 5.37 3.92 -2.42
N THR A 125 5.02 2.76 -1.88
CA THR A 125 3.69 2.16 -2.02
C THR A 125 3.07 1.94 -0.65
N ASP A 126 1.75 2.08 -0.55
CA ASP A 126 0.97 1.79 0.65
C ASP A 126 -0.40 1.22 0.24
N SER A 127 -0.61 -0.02 0.59
CA SER A 127 -1.83 -0.73 0.28
C SER A 127 -2.67 -0.92 1.53
N CYS A 128 -3.37 0.14 1.95
CA CYS A 128 -4.27 0.15 3.10
C CYS A 128 -3.61 0.21 4.49
N SER A 129 -2.34 0.57 4.61
CA SER A 129 -1.70 0.66 5.92
C SER A 129 -1.67 2.07 6.49
N VAL A 130 -1.69 3.12 5.66
CA VAL A 130 -1.57 4.51 6.10
C VAL A 130 -2.61 4.91 7.16
N THR A 131 -3.82 4.38 7.07
CA THR A 131 -4.90 4.64 8.03
C THR A 131 -4.72 3.89 9.34
N HIS A 132 -3.82 2.92 9.39
CA HIS A 132 -3.54 2.09 10.56
C HIS A 132 -2.26 2.48 11.30
N PHE A 133 -1.48 3.40 10.78
CA PHE A 133 -0.34 3.93 11.49
C PHE A 133 -0.83 4.76 12.68
N ASP A 134 -0.76 4.16 13.84
CA ASP A 134 -1.11 4.73 15.14
C ASP A 134 -2.38 4.20 15.83
N PHE A 135 -2.53 2.89 15.85
CA PHE A 135 -3.54 2.22 16.68
C PHE A 135 -3.19 2.20 18.18
N GLY A 136 -2.47 3.20 18.66
CA GLY A 136 -2.18 3.35 20.09
C GLY A 136 -3.31 3.96 20.93
N GLY A 137 -4.53 4.06 20.39
CA GLY A 137 -5.72 4.50 21.14
C GLY A 137 -5.81 5.99 21.45
N GLY A 138 -4.98 6.79 20.87
CA GLY A 138 -5.01 8.25 20.97
C GLY A 138 -5.12 8.89 19.60
N ARG A 139 -5.80 10.01 19.50
CA ARG A 139 -5.97 10.86 18.31
C ARG A 139 -4.65 11.38 17.72
N ASN A 140 -3.61 10.56 17.76
CA ASN A 140 -2.29 10.98 17.33
C ASN A 140 -2.21 10.83 15.81
N PRO A 141 -1.75 11.82 15.08
CA PRO A 141 -1.73 11.82 13.62
C PRO A 141 -0.53 11.04 13.05
N GLY A 142 -0.33 9.77 13.45
CA GLY A 142 0.77 8.94 12.95
C GLY A 142 0.81 8.88 11.43
N TRP A 143 -0.35 8.78 10.79
CA TRP A 143 -0.48 8.83 9.34
C TRP A 143 0.03 10.15 8.73
N LYS A 144 -0.14 11.31 9.43
CA LYS A 144 0.42 12.60 9.01
C LYS A 144 1.95 12.60 9.09
N ASN A 145 2.50 11.99 10.13
CA ASN A 145 3.95 11.83 10.28
C ASN A 145 4.52 10.94 9.18
N VAL A 146 3.78 9.88 8.79
CA VAL A 146 4.18 9.02 7.67
C VAL A 146 4.16 9.81 6.36
N LEU A 147 3.10 10.55 6.04
CA LEU A 147 3.05 11.39 4.84
C LEU A 147 4.22 12.38 4.78
N SER A 148 4.47 13.11 5.87
CA SER A 148 5.58 14.06 5.96
C SER A 148 6.94 13.35 5.86
N GLY A 149 7.08 12.19 6.50
CA GLY A 149 8.29 11.36 6.41
C GLY A 149 8.55 10.89 4.99
N VAL A 150 7.55 10.31 4.34
CA VAL A 150 7.63 9.84 2.95
C VAL A 150 8.02 10.98 2.01
N TYR A 151 7.39 12.16 2.15
CA TYR A 151 7.72 13.31 1.32
C TYR A 151 9.21 13.68 1.37
N ARG A 152 9.81 13.68 2.56
CA ARG A 152 11.25 13.98 2.71
C ARG A 152 12.17 12.90 2.14
N LYS A 153 11.72 11.63 2.18
CA LYS A 153 12.53 10.48 1.73
C LYS A 153 12.43 10.23 0.24
N LEU A 154 11.39 10.76 -0.40
CA LEU A 154 11.27 10.71 -1.85
C LEU A 154 12.32 11.58 -2.52
N LYS A 155 12.93 11.05 -3.56
CA LYS A 155 13.72 11.84 -4.49
C LYS A 155 12.85 12.90 -5.16
N PRO A 156 13.42 14.02 -5.61
CA PRO A 156 12.68 14.96 -6.46
C PRO A 156 12.05 14.26 -7.65
N GLY A 157 10.72 14.44 -7.81
CA GLY A 157 9.95 13.76 -8.85
C GLY A 157 9.60 12.30 -8.55
N GLY A 158 9.84 11.82 -7.33
CA GLY A 158 9.39 10.52 -6.86
C GLY A 158 7.90 10.47 -6.56
N TYR A 159 7.35 9.28 -6.36
CA TYR A 159 5.92 9.04 -6.21
C TYR A 159 5.57 8.34 -4.89
N PHE A 160 4.44 8.71 -4.32
CA PHE A 160 3.80 7.93 -3.28
C PHE A 160 2.46 7.39 -3.78
N LEU A 161 2.37 6.09 -3.99
CA LEU A 161 1.18 5.39 -4.46
C LEU A 161 0.40 4.86 -3.25
N ILE A 162 -0.78 5.41 -3.01
CA ILE A 162 -1.63 5.05 -1.87
C ILE A 162 -2.96 4.50 -2.39
N ALA A 163 -3.37 3.36 -1.86
CA ALA A 163 -4.73 2.86 -1.99
C ALA A 163 -5.24 2.46 -0.61
N SER A 164 -6.22 3.16 -0.09
CA SER A 164 -6.69 3.00 1.29
C SER A 164 -8.21 3.02 1.40
N ASP A 165 -8.71 2.41 2.47
CA ASP A 165 -10.11 2.53 2.85
C ASP A 165 -10.35 3.93 3.40
N CYS A 166 -11.38 4.59 2.89
CA CYS A 166 -11.79 5.90 3.34
C CYS A 166 -13.30 5.95 3.54
N HIS A 167 -13.74 6.78 4.48
CA HIS A 167 -15.15 7.17 4.51
C HIS A 167 -15.45 8.15 3.37
N ALA A 168 -16.54 7.90 2.66
CA ALA A 168 -17.03 8.83 1.64
C ALA A 168 -17.83 10.00 2.26
N LEU A 169 -18.37 9.81 3.47
CA LEU A 169 -19.26 10.76 4.12
C LEU A 169 -18.79 11.03 5.55
N PRO A 170 -18.68 12.31 5.98
CA PRO A 170 -18.24 12.68 7.33
C PRO A 170 -19.05 12.06 8.46
N GLU A 171 -20.38 11.95 8.27
CA GLU A 171 -21.29 11.37 9.26
C GLU A 171 -21.10 9.88 9.51
N ARG A 172 -20.36 9.19 8.65
CA ARG A 172 -20.01 7.77 8.80
C ARG A 172 -18.67 7.54 9.48
N LYS A 173 -17.98 8.61 9.83
CA LYS A 173 -16.70 8.53 10.54
C LYS A 173 -16.92 8.00 11.95
N THR A 174 -16.70 6.71 12.16
CA THR A 174 -16.83 6.05 13.46
C THR A 174 -15.46 5.89 14.09
N ASN A 175 -15.33 6.36 15.32
CA ASN A 175 -14.19 6.08 16.24
C ASN A 175 -12.78 6.38 15.72
N GLY A 176 -12.61 7.11 14.64
CA GLY A 176 -11.29 7.51 14.13
C GLY A 176 -10.52 6.41 13.39
N GLU A 177 -11.14 5.27 13.13
CA GLU A 177 -10.50 4.13 12.44
C GLU A 177 -10.30 4.38 10.94
N PHE A 178 -11.12 5.23 10.33
CA PHE A 178 -11.00 5.56 8.92
C PHE A 178 -10.98 7.07 8.72
N LEU A 179 -10.11 7.51 7.84
CA LEU A 179 -10.00 8.89 7.41
C LEU A 179 -10.98 9.19 6.27
N LEU A 180 -11.34 10.46 6.13
CA LEU A 180 -11.94 10.91 4.89
C LEU A 180 -10.85 11.01 3.82
N GLY A 181 -11.17 10.62 2.58
CA GLY A 181 -10.22 10.78 1.48
C GLY A 181 -9.74 12.22 1.32
N GLU A 182 -10.62 13.19 1.59
CA GLU A 182 -10.29 14.62 1.59
C GLU A 182 -9.25 15.00 2.66
N GLU A 183 -9.27 14.37 3.83
CA GLU A 183 -8.28 14.62 4.90
C GLU A 183 -6.89 14.14 4.47
N ILE A 184 -6.81 12.97 3.84
CA ILE A 184 -5.55 12.43 3.31
C ILE A 184 -5.02 13.35 2.21
N ALA A 185 -5.88 13.73 1.27
CA ALA A 185 -5.52 14.59 0.15
C ALA A 185 -5.07 15.99 0.62
N ALA A 186 -5.77 16.59 1.58
CA ALA A 186 -5.42 17.88 2.14
C ALA A 186 -4.06 17.82 2.85
N THR A 187 -3.86 16.81 3.69
CA THR A 187 -2.58 16.65 4.41
C THR A 187 -1.42 16.35 3.47
N ALA A 188 -1.63 15.55 2.42
CA ALA A 188 -0.61 15.30 1.42
C ALA A 188 -0.18 16.63 0.75
N LYS A 189 -1.13 17.49 0.39
CA LYS A 189 -0.82 18.84 -0.15
C LYS A 189 -0.08 19.71 0.84
N GLU A 190 -0.48 19.69 2.12
CA GLU A 190 0.23 20.43 3.19
C GLU A 190 1.68 19.94 3.35
N CYS A 191 1.95 18.65 3.13
CA CYS A 191 3.29 18.10 3.13
C CYS A 191 4.10 18.44 1.86
N GLY A 192 3.48 19.00 0.82
CA GLY A 192 4.14 19.40 -0.42
C GLY A 192 3.88 18.48 -1.62
N PHE A 193 3.07 17.42 -1.47
CA PHE A 193 2.72 16.56 -2.60
C PHE A 193 1.83 17.27 -3.62
N THR A 194 2.11 17.03 -4.89
CA THR A 194 1.17 17.30 -5.97
C THR A 194 0.32 16.05 -6.19
N LEU A 195 -0.99 16.18 -6.09
CA LEU A 195 -1.89 15.06 -6.34
C LEU A 195 -2.10 14.89 -7.84
N THR A 196 -1.82 13.71 -8.35
CA THR A 196 -2.24 13.31 -9.69
C THR A 196 -3.62 12.67 -9.56
N THR A 197 -4.64 13.36 -10.06
CA THR A 197 -6.00 12.83 -10.21
C THR A 197 -6.23 12.57 -11.68
N GLU A 198 -6.36 11.33 -12.07
CA GLU A 198 -7.08 10.96 -13.29
C GLU A 198 -8.35 10.21 -12.93
#